data_81dff7ce6403d0db25ead1a4d536eb1e
#
_entry.id   81dff7ce6403d0db25ead1a4d536eb1e
#
_cell.length_a   1.000
_cell.length_b   1.000
_cell.length_c   1.000
_cell.angle_alpha   90.00
_cell.angle_beta   90.00
_cell.angle_gamma   90.00
#
_symmetry.space_group_name_H-M   'P 1'
#
loop_
_entity.id
_entity.type
_entity.pdbx_description
1 polymer ?
#
loop_
_entity_poly.entity_id
_entity_poly.type
_entity_poly.pdbx_seq_one_letter_code
_entity_poly.pdbx_strand_id
1 'polypeptide(L)'
;MDLAQRINLALGTKPVDLLLKNGRLINVFSGSIHTASVAIHEGRIVGFGDYEAIETVDLQGRFIAPGFIDGHLHLESSMLSIPEFAANVVPLGTTTVVADPHEIANVLGLDGIRYILDSSEGLPLRVFIMFPSCVPATPFETSGAELTHREMELFKDHERVLGLAEMMNYPGVIYSDPEVLAKIDVFRGKVKDGHAPGLTGKELCAYISAGIGSDHECTTLEEAQEKLRMGMRIMIREGSAAKNLDALLPLINEHGSRNCLFVTDDLDPHDILAKGHINNIVRQAIKKGIHPITAVQMATINTATYFGLKGLGAILPGYLADMLIIDDLEELKISTVYHAGSIAAHDGKLFIPSRAGSSLRPGSSVHVAWEKIKDLSIQAEGNSVNIIQVVPGQIITRKVIEKAPIVDGRVVADTSRDILKIAVIERHRGTGNFSIGLIKGFGLKRGAIVSTVAHDAHNIIVVGANDQDMLAAAHEVERMGGGMAVLDNGQVIGRLPLPIAGLMSDKPIAMVREGLDDLVAAAKEMGCTLDNPFATLSFMALTPIPELKLTDQGLFDSVNFKFISLFLAS
;
A
#
# COMPACT_ATOMS: atom_id res chain seq x y z
N MET A 1 -20.69 -1.03 29.46
CA MET A 1 -21.06 0.00 30.50
C MET A 1 -22.20 0.87 29.98
N ASP A 2 -23.25 1.09 30.80
CA ASP A 2 -24.35 2.02 30.47
C ASP A 2 -23.95 3.49 30.68
N LEU A 3 -24.81 4.43 30.24
CA LEU A 3 -24.52 5.87 30.30
C LEU A 3 -24.38 6.40 31.74
N ALA A 4 -25.20 5.93 32.67
CA ALA A 4 -25.17 6.36 34.07
C ALA A 4 -23.87 5.90 34.75
N GLN A 5 -23.45 4.67 34.48
CA GLN A 5 -22.17 4.15 34.97
C GLN A 5 -20.97 4.94 34.45
N ARG A 6 -20.98 5.34 33.16
CA ARG A 6 -19.92 6.20 32.60
C ARG A 6 -19.84 7.55 33.27
N ILE A 7 -21.00 8.17 33.51
CA ILE A 7 -21.08 9.47 34.20
C ILE A 7 -20.54 9.35 35.62
N ASN A 8 -20.95 8.32 36.37
CA ASN A 8 -20.49 8.10 37.73
C ASN A 8 -18.97 7.86 37.82
N LEU A 9 -18.42 7.10 36.88
CA LEU A 9 -16.96 6.90 36.79
C LEU A 9 -16.23 8.22 36.50
N ALA A 10 -16.75 9.02 35.58
CA ALA A 10 -16.17 10.33 35.28
C ALA A 10 -16.23 11.30 36.45
N LEU A 11 -17.22 11.15 37.35
CA LEU A 11 -17.31 11.87 38.62
C LEU A 11 -16.40 11.31 39.72
N GLY A 12 -15.66 10.23 39.47
CA GLY A 12 -14.74 9.63 40.41
C GLY A 12 -15.42 8.87 41.57
N THR A 13 -16.67 8.41 41.41
CA THR A 13 -17.41 7.71 42.47
C THR A 13 -16.99 6.25 42.63
N LYS A 14 -16.19 5.72 41.71
CA LYS A 14 -15.62 4.38 41.74
C LYS A 14 -14.19 4.39 41.20
N PRO A 15 -13.34 3.48 41.64
CA PRO A 15 -12.00 3.32 41.08
C PRO A 15 -12.06 3.00 39.57
N VAL A 16 -11.11 3.56 38.82
CA VAL A 16 -10.84 3.21 37.42
C VAL A 16 -9.84 2.06 37.33
N ASP A 17 -9.72 1.44 36.16
CA ASP A 17 -8.79 0.31 36.01
C ASP A 17 -7.33 0.77 36.04
N LEU A 18 -7.03 1.86 35.33
CA LEU A 18 -5.68 2.39 35.16
C LEU A 18 -5.66 3.91 35.25
N LEU A 19 -4.68 4.43 35.98
CA LEU A 19 -4.37 5.86 36.01
C LEU A 19 -2.92 6.10 35.61
N LEU A 20 -2.72 6.79 34.49
CA LEU A 20 -1.43 7.26 34.02
C LEU A 20 -1.17 8.66 34.60
N LYS A 21 -0.26 8.75 35.61
CA LYS A 21 0.02 10.03 36.32
C LYS A 21 1.23 10.76 35.74
N ASN A 22 1.25 12.08 35.95
CA ASN A 22 2.40 12.94 35.68
C ASN A 22 2.89 12.86 34.23
N GLY A 23 1.96 12.68 33.27
CA GLY A 23 2.29 12.67 31.85
C GLY A 23 2.18 14.08 31.23
N ARG A 24 2.95 14.34 30.17
CA ARG A 24 2.81 15.51 29.29
C ARG A 24 1.88 15.13 28.14
N LEU A 25 0.59 15.46 28.27
CA LEU A 25 -0.42 15.14 27.29
C LEU A 25 -0.27 16.02 26.04
N ILE A 26 -0.06 15.39 24.89
CA ILE A 26 -0.17 16.02 23.57
C ILE A 26 -1.65 16.05 23.22
N ASN A 27 -2.30 17.14 23.56
CA ASN A 27 -3.71 17.34 23.30
C ASN A 27 -3.92 17.83 21.87
N VAL A 28 -4.14 16.89 20.97
CA VAL A 28 -4.33 17.16 19.53
C VAL A 28 -5.61 17.94 19.23
N PHE A 29 -6.59 17.94 20.14
CA PHE A 29 -7.85 18.65 19.97
C PHE A 29 -7.69 20.15 20.27
N SER A 30 -6.99 20.50 21.37
CA SER A 30 -6.72 21.90 21.75
C SER A 30 -5.44 22.48 21.13
N GLY A 31 -4.57 21.65 20.54
CA GLY A 31 -3.27 22.08 20.02
C GLY A 31 -2.28 22.48 21.12
N SER A 32 -2.34 21.83 22.31
CA SER A 32 -1.48 22.17 23.44
C SER A 32 -0.81 20.95 24.06
N ILE A 33 0.36 21.17 24.68
CA ILE A 33 1.00 20.16 25.55
C ILE A 33 0.92 20.65 26.99
N HIS A 34 0.33 19.84 27.87
CA HIS A 34 0.18 20.18 29.28
C HIS A 34 0.32 18.94 30.16
N THR A 35 0.65 19.13 31.42
CA THR A 35 0.68 18.04 32.39
C THR A 35 -0.73 17.56 32.68
N ALA A 36 -0.93 16.24 32.61
CA ALA A 36 -2.21 15.60 32.91
C ALA A 36 -1.99 14.20 33.51
N SER A 37 -2.97 13.78 34.35
CA SER A 37 -3.19 12.38 34.66
C SER A 37 -4.38 11.89 33.85
N VAL A 38 -4.27 10.71 33.23
CA VAL A 38 -5.29 10.14 32.33
C VAL A 38 -5.88 8.90 32.99
N ALA A 39 -7.19 8.91 33.24
CA ALA A 39 -7.94 7.83 33.84
C ALA A 39 -8.58 6.95 32.75
N ILE A 40 -8.42 5.63 32.86
CA ILE A 40 -8.87 4.64 31.86
C ILE A 40 -9.71 3.56 32.58
N HIS A 41 -10.85 3.20 31.98
CA HIS A 41 -11.71 2.10 32.44
C HIS A 41 -12.38 1.39 31.25
N GLU A 42 -12.38 0.05 31.28
CA GLU A 42 -12.90 -0.79 30.18
C GLU A 42 -12.39 -0.34 28.80
N GLY A 43 -11.10 -0.04 28.69
CA GLY A 43 -10.47 0.35 27.42
C GLY A 43 -10.81 1.74 26.91
N ARG A 44 -11.45 2.59 27.70
CA ARG A 44 -11.82 3.96 27.34
C ARG A 44 -11.26 5.00 28.29
N ILE A 45 -10.97 6.15 27.76
CA ILE A 45 -10.61 7.35 28.56
C ILE A 45 -11.85 7.76 29.37
N VAL A 46 -11.70 7.84 30.67
CA VAL A 46 -12.73 8.32 31.61
C VAL A 46 -12.65 9.83 31.78
N GLY A 47 -11.44 10.35 32.00
CA GLY A 47 -11.22 11.76 32.25
C GLY A 47 -9.77 12.08 32.59
N PHE A 48 -9.56 13.31 33.02
CA PHE A 48 -8.27 13.87 33.45
C PHE A 48 -8.31 14.26 34.92
N GLY A 49 -7.18 14.13 35.62
CA GLY A 49 -7.05 14.54 37.01
C GLY A 49 -6.85 13.38 37.98
N ASP A 50 -7.20 13.59 39.24
CA ASP A 50 -7.00 12.59 40.29
C ASP A 50 -8.21 11.67 40.40
N TYR A 51 -7.95 10.39 40.12
CA TYR A 51 -8.92 9.30 40.26
C TYR A 51 -8.33 8.22 41.17
N GLU A 52 -9.18 7.57 41.95
CA GLU A 52 -8.82 6.27 42.53
C GLU A 52 -8.70 5.24 41.41
N ALA A 53 -7.66 4.41 41.45
CA ALA A 53 -7.39 3.44 40.38
C ALA A 53 -6.92 2.11 40.96
N ILE A 54 -7.25 1.02 40.26
CA ILE A 54 -6.74 -0.33 40.56
C ILE A 54 -5.23 -0.37 40.31
N GLU A 55 -4.81 0.18 39.19
CA GLU A 55 -3.40 0.30 38.80
C GLU A 55 -3.03 1.78 38.56
N THR A 56 -1.85 2.17 39.02
CA THR A 56 -1.32 3.52 38.79
C THR A 56 0.08 3.44 38.24
N VAL A 57 0.32 4.11 37.11
CA VAL A 57 1.64 4.21 36.47
C VAL A 57 2.08 5.68 36.49
N ASP A 58 3.23 5.94 37.11
CA ASP A 58 3.85 7.28 37.08
C ASP A 58 4.69 7.42 35.79
N LEU A 59 4.29 8.33 34.91
CA LEU A 59 4.96 8.57 33.65
C LEU A 59 6.20 9.47 33.78
N GLN A 60 6.43 10.09 34.95
CA GLN A 60 7.64 10.90 35.23
C GLN A 60 7.91 11.98 34.18
N GLY A 61 6.88 12.61 33.66
CA GLY A 61 6.98 13.68 32.66
C GLY A 61 7.13 13.20 31.21
N ARG A 62 7.04 11.88 30.94
CA ARG A 62 6.98 11.37 29.56
C ARG A 62 5.72 11.85 28.85
N PHE A 63 5.79 11.89 27.51
CA PHE A 63 4.64 12.36 26.73
C PHE A 63 3.60 11.24 26.56
N ILE A 64 2.34 11.66 26.49
CA ILE A 64 1.21 10.82 26.10
C ILE A 64 0.65 11.39 24.80
N ALA A 65 0.56 10.57 23.74
CA ALA A 65 -0.05 10.93 22.47
C ALA A 65 -1.13 9.91 22.09
N PRO A 66 -2.10 10.26 21.23
CA PRO A 66 -2.98 9.26 20.62
C PRO A 66 -2.18 8.28 19.77
N GLY A 67 -2.68 7.04 19.64
CA GLY A 67 -2.13 6.08 18.70
C GLY A 67 -2.22 6.58 17.26
N PHE A 68 -1.19 6.34 16.46
CA PHE A 68 -1.14 6.78 15.06
C PHE A 68 -2.13 6.01 14.20
N ILE A 69 -2.65 6.71 13.20
CA ILE A 69 -3.59 6.22 12.21
C ILE A 69 -2.99 6.43 10.83
N ASP A 70 -2.76 5.35 10.09
CA ASP A 70 -2.45 5.43 8.67
C ASP A 70 -3.75 5.53 7.87
N GLY A 71 -3.90 6.57 7.09
CA GLY A 71 -5.13 6.86 6.37
C GLY A 71 -5.23 6.22 4.97
N HIS A 72 -4.13 5.70 4.44
CA HIS A 72 -4.11 5.05 3.13
C HIS A 72 -2.87 4.19 2.97
N LEU A 73 -3.06 2.91 2.76
CA LEU A 73 -1.99 1.96 2.47
C LEU A 73 -2.52 0.72 1.75
N HIS A 74 -1.59 0.05 1.06
CA HIS A 74 -1.78 -1.29 0.52
C HIS A 74 -1.03 -2.28 1.42
N LEU A 75 -1.78 -3.06 2.21
CA LEU A 75 -1.18 -4.04 3.16
C LEU A 75 -0.29 -5.04 2.42
N GLU A 76 -0.67 -5.38 1.20
CA GLU A 76 0.00 -6.31 0.30
C GLU A 76 1.41 -5.85 -0.07
N SER A 77 1.65 -4.56 -0.20
CA SER A 77 2.96 -3.97 -0.52
C SER A 77 4.00 -4.25 0.55
N SER A 78 3.56 -4.50 1.80
CA SER A 78 4.44 -4.98 2.87
C SER A 78 4.92 -6.42 2.65
N MET A 79 4.32 -7.18 1.74
CA MET A 79 4.54 -8.61 1.50
C MET A 79 4.33 -9.48 2.75
N LEU A 80 3.64 -9.00 3.77
CA LEU A 80 3.45 -9.66 5.05
C LEU A 80 2.00 -10.11 5.24
N SER A 81 1.82 -11.22 5.95
CA SER A 81 0.49 -11.54 6.48
C SER A 81 0.02 -10.44 7.45
N ILE A 82 -1.29 -10.27 7.59
CA ILE A 82 -1.85 -9.18 8.41
C ILE A 82 -1.39 -9.25 9.88
N PRO A 83 -1.32 -10.45 10.53
CA PRO A 83 -0.76 -10.55 11.87
C PRO A 83 0.72 -10.16 11.95
N GLU A 84 1.53 -10.52 10.94
CA GLU A 84 2.94 -10.15 10.91
C GLU A 84 3.12 -8.65 10.67
N PHE A 85 2.33 -8.05 9.77
CA PHE A 85 2.29 -6.60 9.60
C PHE A 85 1.97 -5.90 10.94
N ALA A 86 0.91 -6.32 11.62
CA ALA A 86 0.54 -5.75 12.92
C ALA A 86 1.67 -5.89 13.95
N ALA A 87 2.36 -7.05 13.99
CA ALA A 87 3.46 -7.30 14.92
C ALA A 87 4.62 -6.31 14.74
N ASN A 88 4.79 -5.77 13.53
CA ASN A 88 5.88 -4.85 13.23
C ASN A 88 5.48 -3.37 13.32
N VAL A 89 4.24 -3.00 13.00
CA VAL A 89 3.83 -1.58 13.00
C VAL A 89 3.25 -1.11 14.34
N VAL A 90 2.63 -2.00 15.13
CA VAL A 90 2.09 -1.64 16.45
C VAL A 90 3.16 -1.17 17.42
N PRO A 91 4.33 -1.83 17.56
CA PRO A 91 5.42 -1.33 18.39
C PRO A 91 5.95 0.03 17.97
N LEU A 92 5.72 0.43 16.72
CA LEU A 92 6.08 1.74 16.17
C LEU A 92 5.00 2.81 16.38
N GLY A 93 3.91 2.46 17.09
CA GLY A 93 2.86 3.39 17.48
C GLY A 93 1.64 3.43 16.56
N THR A 94 1.60 2.67 15.46
CA THR A 94 0.42 2.59 14.61
C THR A 94 -0.61 1.65 15.24
N THR A 95 -1.77 2.18 15.62
CA THR A 95 -2.86 1.43 16.26
C THR A 95 -4.06 1.23 15.35
N THR A 96 -4.11 1.97 14.26
CA THR A 96 -5.22 1.93 13.30
C THR A 96 -4.69 2.15 11.88
N VAL A 97 -5.26 1.43 10.92
CA VAL A 97 -4.99 1.61 9.49
C VAL A 97 -6.30 1.61 8.69
N VAL A 98 -6.31 2.38 7.60
CA VAL A 98 -7.38 2.38 6.59
C VAL A 98 -6.76 1.88 5.29
N ALA A 99 -6.98 0.61 4.99
CA ALA A 99 -6.37 -0.07 3.86
C ALA A 99 -7.26 0.00 2.61
N ASP A 100 -6.62 0.09 1.45
CA ASP A 100 -7.24 -0.22 0.16
C ASP A 100 -6.72 -1.59 -0.31
N PRO A 101 -7.51 -2.68 -0.20
CA PRO A 101 -7.08 -4.02 -0.56
C PRO A 101 -7.30 -4.33 -2.05
N HIS A 102 -7.05 -3.37 -2.96
CA HIS A 102 -7.30 -3.61 -4.37
C HIS A 102 -6.34 -4.63 -4.99
N GLU A 103 -5.13 -4.76 -4.45
CA GLU A 103 -4.12 -5.69 -4.91
C GLU A 103 -4.58 -7.14 -4.73
N ILE A 104 -4.94 -7.54 -3.51
CA ILE A 104 -5.47 -8.87 -3.28
C ILE A 104 -6.84 -9.07 -3.92
N ALA A 105 -7.64 -8.01 -4.07
CA ALA A 105 -8.92 -8.07 -4.74
C ALA A 105 -8.78 -8.33 -6.25
N ASN A 106 -7.71 -7.83 -6.91
CA ASN A 106 -7.38 -8.17 -8.29
C ASN A 106 -7.07 -9.65 -8.47
N VAL A 107 -6.62 -10.34 -7.43
CA VAL A 107 -6.29 -11.77 -7.47
C VAL A 107 -7.47 -12.64 -7.05
N LEU A 108 -8.10 -12.33 -5.91
CA LEU A 108 -9.07 -13.19 -5.22
C LEU A 108 -10.48 -12.59 -5.13
N GLY A 109 -10.71 -11.40 -5.68
CA GLY A 109 -11.99 -10.71 -5.61
C GLY A 109 -12.45 -10.46 -4.18
N LEU A 110 -13.74 -10.73 -3.92
CA LEU A 110 -14.34 -10.56 -2.59
C LEU A 110 -13.70 -11.44 -1.51
N ASP A 111 -13.14 -12.59 -1.87
CA ASP A 111 -12.48 -13.48 -0.91
C ASP A 111 -11.15 -12.88 -0.42
N GLY A 112 -10.46 -12.10 -1.25
CA GLY A 112 -9.32 -11.30 -0.83
C GLY A 112 -9.69 -10.23 0.19
N ILE A 113 -10.79 -9.53 -0.04
CA ILE A 113 -11.31 -8.53 0.90
C ILE A 113 -11.71 -9.19 2.23
N ARG A 114 -12.40 -10.34 2.19
CA ARG A 114 -12.75 -11.12 3.39
C ARG A 114 -11.50 -11.56 4.14
N TYR A 115 -10.48 -12.04 3.41
CA TYR A 115 -9.21 -12.44 4.01
C TYR A 115 -8.58 -11.31 4.84
N ILE A 116 -8.53 -10.08 4.32
CA ILE A 116 -8.00 -8.92 5.07
C ILE A 116 -8.83 -8.66 6.34
N LEU A 117 -10.15 -8.65 6.21
CA LEU A 117 -11.05 -8.43 7.33
C LEU A 117 -10.91 -9.52 8.41
N ASP A 118 -10.95 -10.79 8.03
CA ASP A 118 -10.94 -11.91 8.96
C ASP A 118 -9.58 -12.08 9.64
N SER A 119 -8.48 -11.96 8.88
CA SER A 119 -7.13 -12.09 9.43
C SER A 119 -6.69 -10.94 10.32
N SER A 120 -7.40 -9.82 10.28
CA SER A 120 -7.18 -8.68 11.18
C SER A 120 -8.02 -8.71 12.45
N GLU A 121 -8.92 -9.70 12.60
CA GLU A 121 -9.80 -9.77 13.76
C GLU A 121 -9.03 -10.12 15.04
N GLY A 122 -9.27 -9.34 16.11
CA GLY A 122 -8.67 -9.56 17.43
C GLY A 122 -7.18 -9.19 17.51
N LEU A 123 -6.60 -8.58 16.49
CA LEU A 123 -5.27 -8.00 16.55
C LEU A 123 -5.26 -6.69 17.36
N PRO A 124 -4.11 -6.29 17.93
CA PRO A 124 -3.96 -4.98 18.56
C PRO A 124 -3.77 -3.85 17.52
N LEU A 125 -4.22 -4.07 16.31
CA LEU A 125 -4.26 -3.14 15.19
C LEU A 125 -5.69 -3.12 14.64
N ARG A 126 -6.31 -1.95 14.60
CA ARG A 126 -7.62 -1.80 13.95
C ARG A 126 -7.42 -1.65 12.46
N VAL A 127 -7.96 -2.58 11.70
CA VAL A 127 -7.94 -2.52 10.24
C VAL A 127 -9.35 -2.18 9.75
N PHE A 128 -9.48 -0.98 9.21
CA PHE A 128 -10.61 -0.57 8.38
C PHE A 128 -10.20 -0.69 6.91
N ILE A 129 -11.18 -0.80 6.03
CA ILE A 129 -10.94 -0.82 4.60
C ILE A 129 -11.77 0.24 3.88
N MET A 130 -11.22 0.76 2.81
CA MET A 130 -11.95 1.37 1.72
C MET A 130 -12.22 0.29 0.68
N PHE A 131 -13.41 0.23 0.11
CA PHE A 131 -13.73 -0.82 -0.86
C PHE A 131 -13.10 -0.47 -2.22
N PRO A 132 -12.32 -1.40 -2.84
CA PRO A 132 -11.61 -1.13 -4.09
C PRO A 132 -12.50 -0.62 -5.22
N SER A 133 -12.11 0.48 -5.85
CA SER A 133 -12.87 1.13 -6.92
C SER A 133 -12.58 0.55 -8.31
N CYS A 134 -11.34 0.13 -8.53
CA CYS A 134 -10.79 -0.22 -9.84
C CYS A 134 -10.20 -1.63 -9.82
N VAL A 135 -11.03 -2.66 -9.95
CA VAL A 135 -10.64 -4.06 -10.08
C VAL A 135 -11.35 -4.65 -11.30
N PRO A 136 -10.63 -4.92 -12.40
CA PRO A 136 -9.25 -4.52 -12.70
C PRO A 136 -9.07 -3.00 -12.87
N ALA A 137 -7.81 -2.54 -12.88
CA ALA A 137 -7.49 -1.13 -13.13
C ALA A 137 -7.93 -0.68 -14.52
N THR A 138 -7.74 -1.55 -15.52
CA THR A 138 -8.18 -1.33 -16.92
C THR A 138 -8.70 -2.62 -17.55
N PRO A 139 -9.51 -2.54 -18.63
CA PRO A 139 -9.97 -3.72 -19.36
C PRO A 139 -8.88 -4.34 -20.27
N PHE A 140 -7.66 -3.81 -20.29
CA PHE A 140 -6.57 -4.24 -21.17
C PHE A 140 -5.63 -5.28 -20.53
N GLU A 141 -6.06 -5.90 -19.45
CA GLU A 141 -5.35 -6.93 -18.72
C GLU A 141 -6.34 -7.95 -18.13
N THR A 142 -5.90 -9.16 -17.89
CA THR A 142 -6.72 -10.17 -17.24
C THR A 142 -6.41 -10.21 -15.75
N SER A 143 -7.40 -9.91 -14.92
CA SER A 143 -7.32 -10.06 -13.46
C SER A 143 -8.06 -11.29 -12.96
N GLY A 144 -7.82 -11.68 -11.72
CA GLY A 144 -8.54 -12.78 -11.06
C GLY A 144 -10.01 -12.51 -10.84
N ALA A 145 -10.37 -11.24 -10.68
CA ALA A 145 -11.76 -10.83 -10.45
C ALA A 145 -12.09 -9.52 -11.17
N GLU A 146 -13.38 -9.27 -11.26
CA GLU A 146 -13.95 -7.99 -11.65
C GLU A 146 -14.94 -7.56 -10.57
N LEU A 147 -14.75 -6.36 -10.00
CA LEU A 147 -15.63 -5.80 -8.98
C LEU A 147 -16.47 -4.69 -9.59
N THR A 148 -17.76 -4.96 -9.75
CA THR A 148 -18.76 -4.00 -10.19
C THR A 148 -19.46 -3.35 -8.98
N HIS A 149 -20.34 -2.39 -9.23
CA HIS A 149 -21.20 -1.81 -8.19
C HIS A 149 -22.03 -2.87 -7.43
N ARG A 150 -22.32 -4.05 -8.02
CA ARG A 150 -23.09 -5.13 -7.40
C ARG A 150 -22.33 -5.84 -6.30
N GLU A 151 -21.05 -6.10 -6.51
CA GLU A 151 -20.16 -6.68 -5.49
C GLU A 151 -19.98 -5.71 -4.32
N MET A 152 -19.91 -4.41 -4.59
CA MET A 152 -19.78 -3.35 -3.58
C MET A 152 -21.01 -3.26 -2.67
N GLU A 153 -22.23 -3.45 -3.22
CA GLU A 153 -23.48 -3.47 -2.45
C GLU A 153 -23.47 -4.50 -1.30
N LEU A 154 -22.73 -5.60 -1.45
CA LEU A 154 -22.64 -6.65 -0.43
C LEU A 154 -21.83 -6.21 0.81
N PHE A 155 -21.00 -5.20 0.67
CA PHE A 155 -20.07 -4.76 1.71
C PHE A 155 -20.32 -3.33 2.21
N LYS A 156 -21.16 -2.55 1.52
CA LYS A 156 -21.36 -1.13 1.85
C LYS A 156 -21.77 -0.85 3.30
N ASP A 157 -22.48 -1.79 3.93
CA ASP A 157 -22.96 -1.64 5.31
C ASP A 157 -22.09 -2.39 6.34
N HIS A 158 -21.01 -3.01 5.91
CA HIS A 158 -20.06 -3.64 6.83
C HIS A 158 -19.38 -2.59 7.71
N GLU A 159 -19.32 -2.82 9.03
CA GLU A 159 -18.85 -1.83 10.02
C GLU A 159 -17.41 -1.34 9.82
N ARG A 160 -16.56 -2.20 9.23
CA ARG A 160 -15.16 -1.88 8.94
C ARG A 160 -14.92 -1.38 7.50
N VAL A 161 -15.99 -1.21 6.69
CA VAL A 161 -15.92 -0.61 5.34
C VAL A 161 -16.35 0.85 5.42
N LEU A 162 -15.37 1.75 5.30
CA LEU A 162 -15.59 3.18 5.52
C LEU A 162 -16.12 3.90 4.28
N GLY A 163 -15.82 3.39 3.08
CA GLY A 163 -16.20 4.04 1.85
C GLY A 163 -15.61 3.39 0.61
N LEU A 164 -15.49 4.18 -0.45
CA LEU A 164 -14.89 3.80 -1.73
C LEU A 164 -13.42 4.19 -1.74
N ALA A 165 -12.55 3.23 -2.06
CA ALA A 165 -11.12 3.42 -2.18
C ALA A 165 -10.75 4.34 -3.36
N GLU A 166 -9.49 4.60 -3.51
CA GLU A 166 -8.93 5.50 -4.51
C GLU A 166 -9.55 5.33 -5.90
N MET A 167 -10.14 6.42 -6.40
CA MET A 167 -10.79 6.44 -7.71
C MET A 167 -9.75 6.72 -8.79
N MET A 168 -8.98 5.70 -9.18
CA MET A 168 -7.95 5.80 -10.22
C MET A 168 -8.53 6.11 -11.61
N ASN A 169 -9.76 5.63 -11.88
CA ASN A 169 -10.43 5.89 -13.16
C ASN A 169 -11.09 7.30 -13.17
N TYR A 170 -10.29 8.36 -12.92
CA TYR A 170 -10.81 9.73 -13.01
C TYR A 170 -11.33 10.09 -14.42
N PRO A 171 -10.79 9.55 -15.53
CA PRO A 171 -11.42 9.78 -16.85
C PRO A 171 -12.86 9.24 -16.89
N GLY A 172 -13.12 8.07 -16.32
CA GLY A 172 -14.48 7.52 -16.24
C GLY A 172 -15.42 8.41 -15.44
N VAL A 173 -14.95 9.09 -14.40
CA VAL A 173 -15.72 10.09 -13.66
C VAL A 173 -16.03 11.30 -14.55
N ILE A 174 -15.03 11.87 -15.19
CA ILE A 174 -15.13 13.10 -15.99
C ILE A 174 -16.04 12.87 -17.21
N TYR A 175 -15.91 11.73 -17.88
CA TYR A 175 -16.70 11.36 -19.04
C TYR A 175 -18.01 10.64 -18.69
N SER A 176 -18.34 10.56 -17.41
CA SER A 176 -19.62 10.02 -16.90
C SER A 176 -19.86 8.56 -17.29
N ASP A 177 -18.83 7.71 -17.16
CA ASP A 177 -18.96 6.28 -17.36
C ASP A 177 -20.02 5.71 -16.41
N PRO A 178 -21.07 4.99 -16.92
CA PRO A 178 -22.19 4.56 -16.11
C PRO A 178 -21.80 3.62 -14.95
N GLU A 179 -20.82 2.72 -15.16
CA GLU A 179 -20.38 1.79 -14.12
C GLU A 179 -19.56 2.51 -13.05
N VAL A 180 -18.67 3.44 -13.45
CA VAL A 180 -17.90 4.27 -12.51
C VAL A 180 -18.84 5.10 -11.63
N LEU A 181 -19.85 5.73 -12.23
CA LEU A 181 -20.82 6.52 -11.48
C LEU A 181 -21.68 5.63 -10.55
N ALA A 182 -22.06 4.42 -10.99
CA ALA A 182 -22.79 3.47 -10.15
C ALA A 182 -21.96 3.04 -8.92
N LYS A 183 -20.66 2.77 -9.08
CA LYS A 183 -19.74 2.47 -7.97
C LYS A 183 -19.68 3.63 -6.96
N ILE A 184 -19.54 4.86 -7.43
CA ILE A 184 -19.54 6.07 -6.59
C ILE A 184 -20.86 6.19 -5.81
N ASP A 185 -21.99 5.87 -6.45
CA ASP A 185 -23.33 6.00 -5.86
C ASP A 185 -23.62 4.96 -4.77
N VAL A 186 -23.04 3.75 -4.87
CA VAL A 186 -23.12 2.73 -3.80
C VAL A 186 -22.66 3.29 -2.45
N PHE A 187 -21.62 4.10 -2.46
CA PHE A 187 -21.04 4.73 -1.25
C PHE A 187 -21.54 6.17 -1.04
N ARG A 188 -22.78 6.46 -1.46
CA ARG A 188 -23.40 7.77 -1.19
C ARG A 188 -23.42 8.06 0.31
N GLY A 189 -22.89 9.23 0.72
CA GLY A 189 -22.79 9.65 2.12
C GLY A 189 -21.63 9.04 2.91
N LYS A 190 -20.82 8.18 2.29
CA LYS A 190 -19.54 7.69 2.85
C LYS A 190 -18.36 8.39 2.18
N VAL A 191 -17.17 8.20 2.75
CA VAL A 191 -15.91 8.72 2.21
C VAL A 191 -15.63 8.08 0.85
N LYS A 192 -15.05 8.85 -0.06
CA LYS A 192 -14.54 8.39 -1.34
C LYS A 192 -13.15 8.99 -1.54
N ASP A 193 -12.16 8.14 -1.63
CA ASP A 193 -10.78 8.56 -1.84
C ASP A 193 -10.47 8.73 -3.32
N GLY A 194 -9.52 9.59 -3.60
CA GLY A 194 -9.11 9.92 -4.94
C GLY A 194 -7.66 9.54 -5.23
N HIS A 195 -7.42 9.38 -6.52
CA HIS A 195 -6.15 9.14 -7.15
C HIS A 195 -6.17 9.87 -8.50
N ALA A 196 -5.69 11.09 -8.53
CA ALA A 196 -5.85 11.96 -9.70
C ALA A 196 -4.59 12.81 -9.97
N PRO A 197 -3.46 12.18 -10.32
CA PRO A 197 -2.21 12.88 -10.57
C PRO A 197 -2.37 13.90 -11.72
N GLY A 198 -1.96 15.15 -11.47
CA GLY A 198 -1.98 16.23 -12.46
C GLY A 198 -3.36 16.76 -12.83
N LEU A 199 -4.44 16.28 -12.21
CA LEU A 199 -5.79 16.75 -12.50
C LEU A 199 -6.03 18.14 -11.93
N THR A 200 -6.45 19.10 -12.77
CA THR A 200 -6.61 20.52 -12.43
C THR A 200 -7.86 21.13 -13.08
N GLY A 201 -8.19 22.37 -12.73
CA GLY A 201 -9.21 23.17 -13.39
C GLY A 201 -10.62 22.58 -13.37
N LYS A 202 -11.31 22.60 -14.51
CA LYS A 202 -12.70 22.13 -14.60
C LYS A 202 -12.85 20.63 -14.44
N GLU A 203 -11.87 19.86 -14.87
CA GLU A 203 -11.86 18.42 -14.71
C GLU A 203 -11.73 18.03 -13.23
N LEU A 204 -10.88 18.74 -12.49
CA LEU A 204 -10.81 18.60 -11.03
C LEU A 204 -12.15 18.98 -10.37
N CYS A 205 -12.81 20.05 -10.82
CA CYS A 205 -14.15 20.39 -10.31
C CYS A 205 -15.17 19.26 -10.57
N ALA A 206 -15.15 18.63 -11.73
CA ALA A 206 -16.02 17.51 -12.06
C ALA A 206 -15.78 16.32 -11.15
N TYR A 207 -14.50 15.97 -10.92
CA TYR A 207 -14.07 14.89 -10.04
C TYR A 207 -14.52 15.11 -8.58
N ILE A 208 -14.32 16.30 -8.04
CA ILE A 208 -14.80 16.68 -6.69
C ILE A 208 -16.33 16.66 -6.62
N SER A 209 -17.01 17.11 -7.68
CA SER A 209 -18.49 17.14 -7.73
C SER A 209 -19.10 15.74 -7.67
N ALA A 210 -18.37 14.69 -8.06
CA ALA A 210 -18.76 13.30 -7.86
C ALA A 210 -18.65 12.84 -6.39
N GLY A 211 -18.15 13.70 -5.50
CA GLY A 211 -18.03 13.47 -4.07
C GLY A 211 -16.70 12.87 -3.62
N ILE A 212 -15.69 12.88 -4.48
CA ILE A 212 -14.34 12.41 -4.14
C ILE A 212 -13.65 13.48 -3.32
N GLY A 213 -13.13 13.11 -2.14
CA GLY A 213 -12.75 14.03 -1.08
C GLY A 213 -11.27 14.14 -0.77
N SER A 214 -10.41 13.31 -1.36
CA SER A 214 -8.97 13.28 -1.08
C SER A 214 -8.13 13.07 -2.33
N ASP A 215 -6.83 13.28 -2.21
CA ASP A 215 -5.82 12.85 -3.18
C ASP A 215 -4.47 12.62 -2.50
N HIS A 216 -3.75 11.56 -2.88
CA HIS A 216 -2.42 11.21 -2.38
C HIS A 216 -1.34 11.29 -3.47
N GLU A 217 -1.73 11.59 -4.71
CA GLU A 217 -0.86 11.59 -5.89
C GLU A 217 -0.17 12.93 -6.17
N CYS A 218 -0.46 13.98 -5.39
CA CYS A 218 0.17 15.28 -5.60
C CYS A 218 1.69 15.21 -5.48
N THR A 219 2.40 15.60 -6.53
CA THR A 219 3.87 15.63 -6.57
C THR A 219 4.44 17.05 -6.50
N THR A 220 3.61 18.07 -6.72
CA THR A 220 4.01 19.48 -6.66
C THR A 220 3.15 20.26 -5.68
N LEU A 221 3.74 21.33 -5.13
CA LEU A 221 3.05 22.21 -4.19
C LEU A 221 1.84 22.90 -4.84
N GLU A 222 1.99 23.32 -6.09
CA GLU A 222 0.96 24.05 -6.85
C GLU A 222 -0.28 23.19 -7.05
N GLU A 223 -0.10 21.94 -7.47
CA GLU A 223 -1.17 20.96 -7.62
C GLU A 223 -1.91 20.72 -6.30
N ALA A 224 -1.17 20.44 -5.25
CA ALA A 224 -1.75 20.19 -3.94
C ALA A 224 -2.48 21.42 -3.36
N GLN A 225 -1.96 22.63 -3.59
CA GLN A 225 -2.63 23.87 -3.20
C GLN A 225 -3.95 24.08 -3.95
N GLU A 226 -4.00 23.77 -5.25
CA GLU A 226 -5.24 23.88 -6.02
C GLU A 226 -6.30 22.92 -5.50
N LYS A 227 -5.97 21.64 -5.32
CA LYS A 227 -6.86 20.62 -4.76
C LYS A 227 -7.35 21.01 -3.35
N LEU A 228 -6.45 21.47 -2.50
CA LEU A 228 -6.78 21.92 -1.15
C LEU A 228 -7.75 23.13 -1.15
N ARG A 229 -7.51 24.12 -2.04
CA ARG A 229 -8.42 25.29 -2.19
C ARG A 229 -9.81 24.89 -2.68
N MET A 230 -9.92 23.81 -3.43
CA MET A 230 -11.19 23.26 -3.89
C MET A 230 -11.87 22.32 -2.88
N GLY A 231 -11.28 22.13 -1.70
CA GLY A 231 -11.88 21.39 -0.58
C GLY A 231 -11.47 19.93 -0.47
N MET A 232 -10.53 19.43 -1.26
CA MET A 232 -9.97 18.09 -1.09
C MET A 232 -9.03 18.02 0.12
N ARG A 233 -8.97 16.85 0.74
CA ARG A 233 -7.90 16.50 1.68
C ARG A 233 -6.66 16.10 0.92
N ILE A 234 -5.49 16.52 1.40
CA ILE A 234 -4.22 16.09 0.83
C ILE A 234 -3.58 15.05 1.76
N MET A 235 -3.41 13.87 1.23
CA MET A 235 -2.71 12.78 1.91
C MET A 235 -1.24 12.85 1.48
N ILE A 236 -0.38 13.24 2.43
CA ILE A 236 1.06 13.38 2.18
C ILE A 236 1.68 12.01 2.41
N ARG A 237 2.16 11.39 1.34
CA ARG A 237 2.70 10.03 1.40
C ARG A 237 4.22 10.00 1.50
N GLU A 238 4.72 9.01 2.24
CA GLU A 238 6.13 8.63 2.36
C GLU A 238 6.26 7.11 2.30
N GLY A 239 5.99 6.56 1.12
CA GLY A 239 6.13 5.14 0.82
C GLY A 239 7.56 4.76 0.43
N SER A 240 7.74 3.54 -0.05
CA SER A 240 9.04 3.06 -0.55
C SER A 240 9.37 3.62 -1.93
N ALA A 241 8.38 3.66 -2.83
CA ALA A 241 8.55 4.15 -4.20
C ALA A 241 8.25 5.65 -4.34
N ALA A 242 7.19 6.14 -3.67
CA ALA A 242 6.71 7.51 -3.79
C ALA A 242 6.85 8.27 -2.47
N LYS A 243 7.52 9.43 -2.51
CA LYS A 243 7.87 10.26 -1.35
C LYS A 243 7.58 11.71 -1.64
N ASN A 244 6.55 12.24 -1.00
CA ASN A 244 6.05 13.56 -1.32
C ASN A 244 6.17 14.56 -0.16
N LEU A 245 6.66 14.13 1.02
CA LEU A 245 6.75 14.99 2.21
C LEU A 245 7.54 16.28 1.92
N ASP A 246 8.72 16.17 1.32
CA ASP A 246 9.57 17.34 1.06
C ASP A 246 8.91 18.34 0.10
N ALA A 247 8.30 17.85 -0.96
CA ALA A 247 7.63 18.71 -1.94
C ALA A 247 6.39 19.41 -1.34
N LEU A 248 5.67 18.72 -0.46
CA LEU A 248 4.41 19.19 0.10
C LEU A 248 4.54 19.83 1.49
N LEU A 249 5.74 19.84 2.07
CA LEU A 249 5.99 20.43 3.39
C LEU A 249 5.44 21.86 3.56
N PRO A 250 5.51 22.76 2.55
CA PRO A 250 4.96 24.11 2.67
C PRO A 250 3.43 24.19 2.82
N LEU A 251 2.68 23.09 2.54
CA LEU A 251 1.25 23.03 2.85
C LEU A 251 0.98 22.95 4.36
N ILE A 252 1.95 22.44 5.13
CA ILE A 252 1.82 22.22 6.57
C ILE A 252 2.03 23.56 7.30
N ASN A 253 1.04 24.41 7.21
CA ASN A 253 0.96 25.70 7.90
C ASN A 253 -0.29 25.75 8.77
N GLU A 254 -0.54 26.88 9.47
CA GLU A 254 -1.64 27.04 10.41
C GLU A 254 -3.03 26.67 9.83
N HIS A 255 -3.25 26.92 8.55
CA HIS A 255 -4.55 26.69 7.91
C HIS A 255 -4.59 25.38 7.10
N GLY A 256 -3.52 25.06 6.38
CA GLY A 256 -3.45 23.89 5.51
C GLY A 256 -3.36 22.58 6.28
N SER A 257 -2.58 22.54 7.35
CA SER A 257 -2.33 21.32 8.13
C SER A 257 -3.58 20.59 8.60
N ARG A 258 -4.67 21.30 8.87
CA ARG A 258 -5.96 20.70 9.32
C ARG A 258 -6.63 19.83 8.27
N ASN A 259 -6.26 20.02 7.01
CA ASN A 259 -6.83 19.33 5.85
C ASN A 259 -5.79 18.42 5.18
N CYS A 260 -4.65 18.22 5.83
CA CYS A 260 -3.62 17.28 5.41
C CYS A 260 -3.50 16.14 6.42
N LEU A 261 -3.17 14.96 5.94
CA LEU A 261 -2.90 13.77 6.75
C LEU A 261 -1.69 13.02 6.19
N PHE A 262 -1.01 12.24 7.05
CA PHE A 262 0.10 11.41 6.67
C PHE A 262 -0.36 10.00 6.31
N VAL A 263 0.21 9.44 5.26
CA VAL A 263 -0.06 8.08 4.79
C VAL A 263 1.21 7.40 4.32
N THR A 264 1.24 6.08 4.33
CA THR A 264 2.39 5.32 3.82
C THR A 264 2.23 4.89 2.37
N ASP A 265 1.02 4.63 1.91
CA ASP A 265 0.76 4.08 0.58
C ASP A 265 1.49 2.72 0.41
N ASP A 266 2.39 2.58 -0.57
CA ASP A 266 3.21 1.39 -0.77
C ASP A 266 4.46 1.40 0.11
N LEU A 267 4.49 0.55 1.13
CA LEU A 267 5.63 0.45 2.04
C LEU A 267 6.13 -0.99 2.12
N ASP A 268 7.37 -1.21 1.69
CA ASP A 268 7.99 -2.52 1.64
C ASP A 268 8.57 -2.98 2.99
N PRO A 269 8.88 -4.28 3.17
CA PRO A 269 9.40 -4.81 4.43
C PRO A 269 10.74 -4.21 4.84
N HIS A 270 11.59 -3.84 3.87
CA HIS A 270 12.88 -3.23 4.15
C HIS A 270 12.70 -1.87 4.82
N ASP A 271 11.82 -1.03 4.28
CA ASP A 271 11.56 0.30 4.80
C ASP A 271 10.84 0.28 6.15
N ILE A 272 9.90 -0.67 6.37
CA ILE A 272 9.28 -0.88 7.69
C ILE A 272 10.35 -1.15 8.75
N LEU A 273 11.28 -2.05 8.49
CA LEU A 273 12.35 -2.40 9.44
C LEU A 273 13.41 -1.31 9.61
N ALA A 274 13.80 -0.64 8.51
CA ALA A 274 14.90 0.30 8.53
C ALA A 274 14.48 1.70 9.00
N LYS A 275 13.28 2.14 8.64
CA LYS A 275 12.80 3.52 8.84
C LYS A 275 11.64 3.60 9.82
N GLY A 276 10.75 2.61 9.78
CA GLY A 276 9.48 2.58 10.51
C GLY A 276 8.27 2.76 9.61
N HIS A 277 7.15 3.13 10.21
CA HIS A 277 5.83 3.32 9.58
C HIS A 277 5.42 4.80 9.69
N ILE A 278 4.17 5.12 10.06
CA ILE A 278 3.71 6.51 10.30
C ILE A 278 4.63 7.28 11.28
N ASN A 279 5.20 6.60 12.28
CA ASN A 279 6.17 7.22 13.18
C ASN A 279 7.37 7.83 12.46
N ASN A 280 7.80 7.23 11.34
CA ASN A 280 8.88 7.77 10.53
C ASN A 280 8.49 9.09 9.86
N ILE A 281 7.27 9.17 9.33
CA ILE A 281 6.75 10.40 8.68
C ILE A 281 6.63 11.52 9.71
N VAL A 282 6.06 11.23 10.87
CA VAL A 282 5.93 12.19 11.98
C VAL A 282 7.31 12.69 12.42
N ARG A 283 8.28 11.77 12.63
CA ARG A 283 9.66 12.12 13.01
C ARG A 283 10.34 13.00 11.96
N GLN A 284 10.21 12.64 10.68
CA GLN A 284 10.77 13.43 9.58
C GLN A 284 10.17 14.84 9.54
N ALA A 285 8.84 14.96 9.67
CA ALA A 285 8.15 16.25 9.68
C ALA A 285 8.65 17.13 10.84
N ILE A 286 8.80 16.57 12.05
CA ILE A 286 9.33 17.29 13.21
C ILE A 286 10.77 17.76 12.93
N LYS A 287 11.64 16.88 12.44
CA LYS A 287 13.04 17.23 12.11
C LYS A 287 13.16 18.30 11.01
N LYS A 288 12.15 18.40 10.15
CA LYS A 288 12.05 19.44 9.11
C LYS A 288 11.37 20.74 9.61
N GLY A 289 11.11 20.85 10.92
CA GLY A 289 10.62 22.07 11.57
C GLY A 289 9.10 22.17 11.73
N ILE A 290 8.35 21.12 11.41
CA ILE A 290 6.92 21.09 11.72
C ILE A 290 6.74 20.93 13.22
N HIS A 291 5.85 21.76 13.81
CA HIS A 291 5.57 21.68 15.23
C HIS A 291 5.07 20.27 15.61
N PRO A 292 5.60 19.65 16.68
CA PRO A 292 5.28 18.27 17.03
C PRO A 292 3.78 17.99 17.17
N ILE A 293 3.01 18.92 17.75
CA ILE A 293 1.56 18.76 17.86
C ILE A 293 0.91 18.66 16.48
N THR A 294 1.30 19.50 15.54
CA THR A 294 0.78 19.51 14.17
C THR A 294 1.09 18.19 13.48
N ALA A 295 2.34 17.70 13.58
CA ALA A 295 2.72 16.42 13.00
C ALA A 295 1.90 15.25 13.60
N VAL A 296 1.68 15.24 14.92
CA VAL A 296 0.84 14.23 15.59
C VAL A 296 -0.63 14.39 15.17
N GLN A 297 -1.17 15.63 15.03
CA GLN A 297 -2.53 15.85 14.54
C GLN A 297 -2.74 15.22 13.15
N MET A 298 -1.79 15.39 12.24
CA MET A 298 -1.86 14.85 10.88
C MET A 298 -1.81 13.32 10.84
N ALA A 299 -1.18 12.69 11.84
CA ALA A 299 -1.12 11.24 11.99
C ALA A 299 -2.23 10.66 12.87
N THR A 300 -3.18 11.46 13.35
CA THR A 300 -4.19 11.03 14.33
C THR A 300 -5.55 11.65 14.05
N ILE A 301 -5.87 12.80 14.67
CA ILE A 301 -7.21 13.39 14.64
C ILE A 301 -7.65 13.85 13.25
N ASN A 302 -6.73 14.30 12.39
CA ASN A 302 -7.08 14.69 11.03
C ASN A 302 -7.59 13.48 10.24
N THR A 303 -6.85 12.36 10.31
CA THR A 303 -7.23 11.09 9.67
C THR A 303 -8.54 10.57 10.25
N ALA A 304 -8.67 10.53 11.58
CA ALA A 304 -9.90 10.09 12.24
C ALA A 304 -11.11 10.96 11.85
N THR A 305 -10.92 12.28 11.71
CA THR A 305 -11.98 13.20 11.31
C THR A 305 -12.41 12.98 9.86
N TYR A 306 -11.45 12.80 8.96
CA TYR A 306 -11.73 12.58 7.55
C TYR A 306 -12.56 11.30 7.33
N PHE A 307 -12.14 10.19 7.94
CA PHE A 307 -12.83 8.90 7.82
C PHE A 307 -14.03 8.73 8.76
N GLY A 308 -14.33 9.71 9.61
CA GLY A 308 -15.42 9.62 10.57
C GLY A 308 -15.22 8.56 11.66
N LEU A 309 -13.99 8.26 12.04
CA LEU A 309 -13.63 7.27 13.05
C LEU A 309 -13.96 7.77 14.46
N LYS A 310 -15.18 7.51 14.90
CA LYS A 310 -15.69 7.99 16.19
C LYS A 310 -14.93 7.36 17.37
N GLY A 311 -14.43 8.21 18.27
CA GLY A 311 -13.74 7.77 19.48
C GLY A 311 -12.29 7.31 19.25
N LEU A 312 -11.68 7.67 18.11
CA LEU A 312 -10.28 7.42 17.77
C LEU A 312 -9.54 8.74 17.45
N GLY A 313 -8.24 8.71 17.44
CA GLY A 313 -7.37 9.80 17.00
C GLY A 313 -7.19 10.93 18.02
N ALA A 314 -7.73 10.83 19.22
CA ALA A 314 -7.51 11.80 20.31
C ALA A 314 -7.61 11.12 21.69
N ILE A 315 -7.01 11.73 22.70
CA ILE A 315 -7.16 11.32 24.10
C ILE A 315 -8.20 12.27 24.72
N LEU A 316 -9.46 11.83 24.74
CA LEU A 316 -10.60 12.62 25.23
C LEU A 316 -11.57 11.69 25.98
N PRO A 317 -12.35 12.21 26.98
CA PRO A 317 -13.34 11.40 27.66
C PRO A 317 -14.30 10.69 26.72
N GLY A 318 -14.46 9.38 26.90
CA GLY A 318 -15.29 8.50 26.05
C GLY A 318 -14.58 7.89 24.83
N TYR A 319 -13.40 8.37 24.47
CA TYR A 319 -12.59 7.82 23.38
C TYR A 319 -11.95 6.49 23.79
N LEU A 320 -11.59 5.67 22.84
CA LEU A 320 -10.79 4.45 23.07
C LEU A 320 -9.39 4.85 23.56
N ALA A 321 -8.89 4.09 24.50
CA ALA A 321 -7.58 4.33 25.09
C ALA A 321 -6.46 3.72 24.24
N ASP A 322 -6.38 4.16 22.98
CA ASP A 322 -5.28 3.87 22.05
C ASP A 322 -4.26 5.00 22.19
N MET A 323 -3.14 4.71 22.88
CA MET A 323 -2.22 5.75 23.34
C MET A 323 -0.77 5.31 23.20
N LEU A 324 0.10 6.30 23.02
CA LEU A 324 1.54 6.16 22.97
C LEU A 324 2.18 6.84 24.18
N ILE A 325 3.13 6.15 24.80
CA ILE A 325 4.07 6.78 25.75
C ILE A 325 5.36 7.04 24.99
N ILE A 326 5.76 8.30 24.93
CA ILE A 326 6.90 8.77 24.16
C ILE A 326 7.94 9.35 25.12
N ASP A 327 9.14 8.81 25.10
CA ASP A 327 10.27 9.22 25.95
C ASP A 327 10.92 10.51 25.41
N ASP A 328 11.07 10.59 24.08
CA ASP A 328 11.67 11.70 23.36
C ASP A 328 10.79 12.08 22.18
N LEU A 329 10.37 13.33 22.11
CA LEU A 329 9.44 13.80 21.09
C LEU A 329 10.14 14.18 19.78
N GLU A 330 11.40 14.57 19.82
CA GLU A 330 12.18 14.94 18.62
C GLU A 330 12.58 13.69 17.83
N GLU A 331 13.09 12.67 18.53
CA GLU A 331 13.42 11.37 17.93
C GLU A 331 12.19 10.47 17.81
N LEU A 332 11.07 10.87 18.38
CA LEU A 332 9.83 10.11 18.45
C LEU A 332 10.03 8.70 19.03
N LYS A 333 10.75 8.63 20.17
CA LYS A 333 11.06 7.37 20.83
C LYS A 333 9.86 6.86 21.62
N ILE A 334 9.12 5.93 21.04
CA ILE A 334 7.95 5.31 21.64
C ILE A 334 8.40 4.15 22.53
N SER A 335 8.09 4.23 23.82
CA SER A 335 8.41 3.17 24.78
C SER A 335 7.24 2.23 25.06
N THR A 336 6.00 2.71 25.03
CA THR A 336 4.82 1.88 25.28
C THR A 336 3.68 2.25 24.34
N VAL A 337 2.98 1.25 23.84
CA VAL A 337 1.76 1.39 23.06
C VAL A 337 0.61 0.75 23.80
N TYR A 338 -0.43 1.51 24.07
CA TYR A 338 -1.70 1.03 24.61
C TYR A 338 -2.71 0.86 23.46
N HIS A 339 -3.39 -0.27 23.44
CA HIS A 339 -4.53 -0.53 22.58
C HIS A 339 -5.74 -0.88 23.45
N ALA A 340 -6.80 -0.08 23.33
CA ALA A 340 -7.98 -0.20 24.18
C ALA A 340 -7.62 -0.33 25.68
N GLY A 341 -6.71 0.52 26.16
CA GLY A 341 -6.29 0.58 27.57
C GLY A 341 -5.33 -0.52 28.04
N SER A 342 -5.05 -1.52 27.22
CA SER A 342 -4.10 -2.60 27.53
C SER A 342 -2.76 -2.35 26.85
N ILE A 343 -1.66 -2.75 27.48
CA ILE A 343 -0.34 -2.65 26.84
C ILE A 343 -0.30 -3.61 25.65
N ALA A 344 -0.21 -3.04 24.44
CA ALA A 344 -0.07 -3.79 23.21
C ALA A 344 1.40 -4.05 22.87
N ALA A 345 2.26 -3.05 23.09
CA ALA A 345 3.70 -3.19 22.89
C ALA A 345 4.50 -2.37 23.93
N HIS A 346 5.70 -2.84 24.23
CA HIS A 346 6.64 -2.15 25.11
C HIS A 346 8.07 -2.42 24.65
N ASP A 347 8.90 -1.36 24.63
CA ASP A 347 10.30 -1.40 24.18
C ASP A 347 10.49 -2.14 22.85
N GLY A 348 9.63 -1.79 21.85
CA GLY A 348 9.70 -2.34 20.52
C GLY A 348 9.20 -3.79 20.37
N LYS A 349 8.61 -4.38 21.42
CA LYS A 349 8.10 -5.76 21.40
C LYS A 349 6.59 -5.79 21.57
N LEU A 350 5.93 -6.54 20.73
CA LEU A 350 4.50 -6.81 20.88
C LEU A 350 4.24 -7.73 22.07
N PHE A 351 3.30 -7.36 22.93
CA PHE A 351 2.93 -8.13 24.14
C PHE A 351 1.65 -8.94 23.97
N ILE A 352 0.72 -8.43 23.18
CA ILE A 352 -0.50 -9.18 22.88
C ILE A 352 -0.10 -10.24 21.85
N PRO A 353 -0.16 -11.53 22.20
CA PRO A 353 0.11 -12.54 21.20
C PRO A 353 -0.89 -12.31 20.07
N SER A 354 -0.36 -12.13 18.87
CA SER A 354 -1.15 -12.33 17.67
C SER A 354 -1.86 -13.68 17.91
N ARG A 355 -3.16 -13.69 18.08
CA ARG A 355 -3.92 -14.94 18.00
C ARG A 355 -3.49 -15.51 16.67
N ALA A 356 -2.91 -16.71 16.70
CA ALA A 356 -2.41 -17.37 15.52
C ALA A 356 -3.46 -17.15 14.44
N GLY A 357 -3.09 -16.31 13.46
CA GLY A 357 -4.04 -15.75 12.53
C GLY A 357 -4.88 -16.86 11.98
N SER A 358 -6.11 -16.58 11.66
CA SER A 358 -7.02 -17.55 11.10
C SER A 358 -6.23 -18.43 10.14
N SER A 359 -6.36 -19.73 10.28
CA SER A 359 -5.79 -20.73 9.38
C SER A 359 -6.36 -20.61 7.95
N LEU A 360 -7.01 -19.51 7.64
CA LEU A 360 -7.48 -19.09 6.35
C LEU A 360 -6.27 -18.77 5.48
N ARG A 361 -5.78 -19.81 4.83
CA ARG A 361 -4.93 -19.61 3.64
C ARG A 361 -5.89 -19.53 2.47
N PRO A 362 -5.86 -18.43 1.70
CA PRO A 362 -6.52 -18.43 0.42
C PRO A 362 -6.03 -19.64 -0.38
N GLY A 363 -6.91 -20.24 -1.16
CA GLY A 363 -6.53 -21.34 -2.07
C GLY A 363 -5.41 -20.91 -3.02
N SER A 364 -4.89 -21.85 -3.81
CA SER A 364 -3.92 -21.52 -4.86
C SER A 364 -4.45 -20.38 -5.74
N SER A 365 -3.62 -19.40 -6.00
CA SER A 365 -3.94 -18.24 -6.85
C SER A 365 -3.12 -18.23 -8.14
N VAL A 366 -2.43 -19.34 -8.45
CA VAL A 366 -1.63 -19.47 -9.67
C VAL A 366 -2.12 -20.66 -10.47
N HIS A 367 -2.77 -20.38 -11.59
CA HIS A 367 -3.40 -21.37 -12.47
C HIS A 367 -3.04 -21.07 -13.93
N VAL A 368 -1.90 -21.57 -14.39
CA VAL A 368 -1.41 -21.33 -15.76
C VAL A 368 -1.76 -22.52 -16.67
N ALA A 369 -2.30 -22.26 -17.86
CA ALA A 369 -2.56 -23.29 -18.87
C ALA A 369 -1.31 -23.54 -19.74
N TRP A 370 -0.30 -24.17 -19.14
CA TRP A 370 1.00 -24.42 -19.81
C TRP A 370 0.91 -25.18 -21.13
N GLU A 371 -0.10 -26.01 -21.31
CA GLU A 371 -0.34 -26.72 -22.55
C GLU A 371 -0.58 -25.82 -23.76
N LYS A 372 -0.93 -24.55 -23.51
CA LYS A 372 -1.13 -23.50 -24.52
C LYS A 372 0.12 -22.65 -24.76
N ILE A 373 1.10 -22.68 -23.84
CA ILE A 373 2.31 -21.88 -23.88
C ILE A 373 3.49 -22.75 -24.25
N LYS A 374 3.74 -22.89 -25.55
CA LYS A 374 4.77 -23.80 -26.05
C LYS A 374 6.18 -23.26 -25.87
N ASP A 375 6.38 -21.99 -26.15
CA ASP A 375 7.65 -21.29 -26.04
C ASP A 375 7.39 -19.76 -25.93
N LEU A 376 8.45 -18.99 -25.66
CA LEU A 376 8.43 -17.54 -25.65
C LEU A 376 9.13 -16.93 -26.88
N SER A 377 9.12 -17.63 -28.01
CA SER A 377 9.76 -17.18 -29.25
C SER A 377 8.94 -16.05 -29.91
N ILE A 378 9.64 -15.10 -30.51
CA ILE A 378 9.06 -14.02 -31.30
C ILE A 378 9.56 -14.19 -32.75
N GLN A 379 8.65 -14.44 -33.70
CA GLN A 379 8.99 -14.43 -35.12
C GLN A 379 9.29 -13.01 -35.58
N ALA A 380 10.32 -12.85 -36.40
CA ALA A 380 10.68 -11.52 -36.92
C ALA A 380 9.73 -11.13 -38.06
N GLU A 381 8.93 -10.09 -37.84
CA GLU A 381 7.99 -9.51 -38.81
C GLU A 381 8.46 -8.18 -39.37
N GLY A 382 9.61 -7.67 -38.91
CA GLY A 382 10.20 -6.41 -39.33
C GLY A 382 11.58 -6.18 -38.73
N ASN A 383 12.22 -5.10 -39.12
CA ASN A 383 13.59 -4.77 -38.68
C ASN A 383 13.63 -3.76 -37.53
N SER A 384 12.53 -3.10 -37.21
CA SER A 384 12.43 -2.11 -36.12
C SER A 384 11.33 -2.49 -35.15
N VAL A 385 11.62 -2.34 -33.86
CA VAL A 385 10.75 -2.77 -32.76
C VAL A 385 10.53 -1.65 -31.74
N ASN A 386 9.34 -1.65 -31.13
CA ASN A 386 9.03 -0.86 -29.96
C ASN A 386 9.60 -1.54 -28.73
N ILE A 387 10.35 -0.82 -27.91
CA ILE A 387 11.01 -1.33 -26.70
C ILE A 387 10.54 -0.50 -25.50
N ILE A 388 10.21 -1.19 -24.41
CA ILE A 388 9.96 -0.56 -23.11
C ILE A 388 11.31 -0.15 -22.52
N GLN A 389 11.54 1.15 -22.34
CA GLN A 389 12.74 1.62 -21.63
C GLN A 389 12.40 2.00 -20.21
N VAL A 390 13.04 1.34 -19.26
CA VAL A 390 12.99 1.66 -17.82
C VAL A 390 13.58 3.04 -17.58
N VAL A 391 12.94 3.82 -16.69
CA VAL A 391 13.49 5.04 -16.12
C VAL A 391 13.92 4.73 -14.69
N PRO A 392 15.21 4.66 -14.37
CA PRO A 392 15.68 4.26 -13.05
C PRO A 392 15.08 5.12 -11.93
N GLY A 393 14.62 4.47 -10.87
CA GLY A 393 14.03 5.14 -9.71
C GLY A 393 12.64 5.72 -9.94
N GLN A 394 11.97 5.35 -11.05
CA GLN A 394 10.61 5.82 -11.37
C GLN A 394 9.72 4.66 -11.87
N ILE A 395 8.41 4.82 -11.72
CA ILE A 395 7.41 3.85 -12.19
C ILE A 395 7.02 4.06 -13.66
N ILE A 396 7.36 5.22 -14.23
CA ILE A 396 7.15 5.53 -15.64
C ILE A 396 8.18 4.81 -16.52
N THR A 397 7.81 4.60 -17.77
CA THR A 397 8.70 4.06 -18.81
C THR A 397 8.78 5.01 -20.00
N ARG A 398 9.66 4.75 -20.95
CA ARG A 398 9.69 5.42 -22.25
C ARG A 398 9.50 4.42 -23.37
N LYS A 399 8.86 4.86 -24.43
CA LYS A 399 8.79 4.11 -25.69
C LYS A 399 9.98 4.48 -26.56
N VAL A 400 10.86 3.50 -26.83
CA VAL A 400 11.99 3.69 -27.75
C VAL A 400 11.86 2.75 -28.94
N ILE A 401 12.38 3.19 -30.09
CA ILE A 401 12.38 2.39 -31.32
C ILE A 401 13.82 2.06 -31.65
N GLU A 402 14.11 0.76 -31.76
CA GLU A 402 15.45 0.28 -32.12
C GLU A 402 15.39 -0.83 -33.20
N LYS A 403 16.55 -1.12 -33.79
CA LYS A 403 16.70 -2.26 -34.68
C LYS A 403 16.51 -3.56 -33.90
N ALA A 404 15.63 -4.43 -34.40
CA ALA A 404 15.35 -5.74 -33.81
C ALA A 404 16.62 -6.61 -33.77
N PRO A 405 16.95 -7.26 -32.66
CA PRO A 405 18.03 -8.27 -32.60
C PRO A 405 17.50 -9.60 -33.15
N ILE A 406 17.77 -9.86 -34.42
CA ILE A 406 17.25 -11.04 -35.12
C ILE A 406 18.36 -12.09 -35.35
N VAL A 407 18.10 -13.34 -34.94
CA VAL A 407 18.92 -14.50 -35.21
C VAL A 407 18.00 -15.61 -35.74
N ASP A 408 18.35 -16.20 -36.87
CA ASP A 408 17.60 -17.27 -37.50
C ASP A 408 16.09 -17.01 -37.68
N GLY A 409 15.74 -15.76 -38.05
CA GLY A 409 14.36 -15.33 -38.25
C GLY A 409 13.56 -15.10 -36.97
N ARG A 410 14.18 -15.14 -35.81
CA ARG A 410 13.56 -14.88 -34.52
C ARG A 410 14.19 -13.69 -33.80
N VAL A 411 13.38 -12.95 -33.08
CA VAL A 411 13.87 -11.88 -32.18
C VAL A 411 14.40 -12.51 -30.90
N VAL A 412 15.64 -12.21 -30.56
CA VAL A 412 16.34 -12.70 -29.35
C VAL A 412 16.70 -11.52 -28.43
N ALA A 413 17.10 -11.83 -27.20
CA ALA A 413 17.72 -10.82 -26.35
C ALA A 413 19.11 -10.44 -26.88
N ASP A 414 19.49 -9.14 -26.73
CA ASP A 414 20.84 -8.64 -27.05
C ASP A 414 21.40 -7.93 -25.80
N THR A 415 22.06 -8.71 -24.97
CA THR A 415 22.60 -8.23 -23.70
C THR A 415 23.74 -7.21 -23.87
N SER A 416 24.32 -7.10 -25.06
CA SER A 416 25.36 -6.09 -25.36
C SER A 416 24.75 -4.69 -25.49
N ARG A 417 23.50 -4.60 -26.00
CA ARG A 417 22.71 -3.35 -26.11
C ARG A 417 21.72 -3.18 -24.95
N ASP A 418 21.75 -4.07 -23.96
CA ASP A 418 20.77 -4.14 -22.87
C ASP A 418 19.33 -4.27 -23.38
N ILE A 419 19.11 -5.06 -24.42
CA ILE A 419 17.77 -5.41 -24.92
C ILE A 419 17.45 -6.82 -24.44
N LEU A 420 16.50 -6.93 -23.52
CA LEU A 420 16.05 -8.19 -22.94
C LEU A 420 14.64 -8.53 -23.43
N LYS A 421 14.23 -9.76 -23.25
CA LYS A 421 12.83 -10.15 -23.42
C LYS A 421 12.07 -9.91 -22.11
N ILE A 422 10.83 -9.50 -22.23
CA ILE A 422 9.86 -9.43 -21.13
C ILE A 422 8.62 -10.21 -21.55
N ALA A 423 8.03 -10.98 -20.63
CA ALA A 423 6.76 -11.64 -20.87
C ALA A 423 5.82 -11.43 -19.68
N VAL A 424 4.52 -11.34 -19.98
CA VAL A 424 3.44 -11.36 -19.00
C VAL A 424 2.55 -12.55 -19.30
N ILE A 425 2.36 -13.43 -18.31
CA ILE A 425 1.65 -14.69 -18.44
C ILE A 425 0.45 -14.67 -17.48
N GLU A 426 -0.74 -14.86 -18.01
CA GLU A 426 -1.97 -14.93 -17.24
C GLU A 426 -1.94 -16.13 -16.26
N ARG A 427 -2.26 -15.86 -14.98
CA ARG A 427 -2.17 -16.85 -13.91
C ARG A 427 -3.46 -17.09 -13.12
N HIS A 428 -4.56 -16.45 -13.46
CA HIS A 428 -5.78 -16.45 -12.66
C HIS A 428 -6.81 -17.45 -13.13
N ARG A 429 -7.08 -17.47 -14.44
CA ARG A 429 -8.20 -18.16 -15.07
C ARG A 429 -7.76 -19.35 -15.95
N GLY A 430 -6.46 -19.56 -16.11
CA GLY A 430 -5.93 -20.59 -17.00
C GLY A 430 -6.35 -20.39 -18.45
N THR A 431 -6.42 -19.15 -18.91
CA THR A 431 -6.77 -18.84 -20.30
C THR A 431 -5.69 -19.29 -21.27
N GLY A 432 -4.44 -19.29 -20.81
CA GLY A 432 -3.25 -19.45 -21.63
C GLY A 432 -2.85 -18.18 -22.38
N ASN A 433 -3.43 -17.05 -22.02
CA ASN A 433 -3.00 -15.75 -22.55
C ASN A 433 -1.60 -15.42 -22.04
N PHE A 434 -0.77 -14.96 -22.94
CA PHE A 434 0.53 -14.38 -22.62
C PHE A 434 0.96 -13.43 -23.73
N SER A 435 1.77 -12.48 -23.37
CA SER A 435 2.38 -11.57 -24.33
C SER A 435 3.87 -11.44 -24.07
N ILE A 436 4.61 -11.18 -25.15
CA ILE A 436 6.05 -11.03 -25.12
C ILE A 436 6.41 -9.69 -25.74
N GLY A 437 7.32 -8.96 -25.09
CA GLY A 437 7.86 -7.71 -25.57
C GLY A 437 9.38 -7.66 -25.42
N LEU A 438 9.91 -6.46 -25.68
CA LEU A 438 11.32 -6.15 -25.43
C LEU A 438 11.41 -5.03 -24.41
N ILE A 439 12.40 -5.14 -23.53
CA ILE A 439 12.66 -4.18 -22.46
C ILE A 439 14.14 -3.84 -22.38
N LYS A 440 14.43 -2.61 -21.92
CA LYS A 440 15.78 -2.08 -21.77
C LYS A 440 15.90 -1.36 -20.43
N GLY A 441 17.07 -1.44 -19.80
CA GLY A 441 17.38 -0.75 -18.53
C GLY A 441 17.53 -1.69 -17.34
N PHE A 442 17.42 -3.01 -17.52
CA PHE A 442 17.69 -3.98 -16.45
C PHE A 442 19.17 -4.37 -16.33
N GLY A 443 19.88 -4.42 -17.47
CA GLY A 443 21.33 -4.74 -17.51
C GLY A 443 21.69 -6.21 -17.43
N LEU A 444 20.72 -7.14 -17.25
CA LEU A 444 20.99 -8.58 -17.14
C LEU A 444 21.84 -9.09 -18.31
N LYS A 445 22.87 -9.88 -18.01
CA LYS A 445 23.75 -10.50 -19.00
C LYS A 445 23.43 -11.98 -19.25
N ARG A 446 22.72 -12.62 -18.32
CA ARG A 446 22.28 -14.01 -18.36
C ARG A 446 21.07 -14.21 -17.46
N GLY A 447 20.44 -15.37 -17.54
CA GLY A 447 19.37 -15.77 -16.64
C GLY A 447 18.07 -14.99 -16.80
N ALA A 448 17.19 -15.10 -15.81
CA ALA A 448 15.90 -14.43 -15.75
C ALA A 448 15.50 -14.07 -14.31
N ILE A 449 14.71 -13.01 -14.16
CA ILE A 449 14.01 -12.63 -12.93
C ILE A 449 12.49 -12.66 -13.17
N VAL A 450 11.74 -13.09 -12.17
CA VAL A 450 10.28 -13.29 -12.28
C VAL A 450 9.58 -12.84 -11.01
N SER A 451 8.35 -12.35 -11.14
CA SER A 451 7.48 -11.97 -10.02
C SER A 451 6.02 -12.27 -10.33
N THR A 452 5.24 -12.61 -9.29
CA THR A 452 3.77 -12.55 -9.30
C THR A 452 3.24 -11.26 -8.70
N VAL A 453 4.11 -10.39 -8.18
CA VAL A 453 3.77 -9.01 -7.81
C VAL A 453 3.98 -8.16 -9.06
N ALA A 454 2.88 -7.79 -9.72
CA ALA A 454 2.88 -7.03 -10.98
C ALA A 454 1.59 -6.21 -11.07
N HIS A 455 1.67 -4.97 -10.64
CA HIS A 455 0.52 -4.07 -10.50
C HIS A 455 -0.27 -3.88 -11.81
N ASP A 456 -1.63 -3.83 -11.76
CA ASP A 456 -2.48 -4.17 -10.61
C ASP A 456 -3.05 -5.60 -10.74
N ALA A 457 -3.03 -6.17 -11.98
CA ALA A 457 -3.61 -7.49 -12.24
C ALA A 457 -2.82 -8.66 -11.63
N HIS A 458 -1.54 -8.46 -11.30
CA HIS A 458 -0.66 -9.45 -10.68
C HIS A 458 -0.50 -10.74 -11.48
N ASN A 459 -0.44 -10.65 -12.79
CA ASN A 459 -0.03 -11.74 -13.65
C ASN A 459 1.45 -12.08 -13.44
N ILE A 460 1.91 -13.25 -13.87
CA ILE A 460 3.34 -13.58 -13.84
C ILE A 460 4.07 -12.67 -14.81
N ILE A 461 5.02 -11.88 -14.31
CA ILE A 461 5.90 -11.05 -15.12
C ILE A 461 7.34 -11.55 -15.04
N VAL A 462 7.99 -11.69 -16.18
CA VAL A 462 9.36 -12.23 -16.27
C VAL A 462 10.19 -11.44 -17.25
N VAL A 463 11.44 -11.13 -16.87
CA VAL A 463 12.45 -10.51 -17.74
C VAL A 463 13.67 -11.41 -17.78
N GLY A 464 14.21 -11.66 -18.99
CA GLY A 464 15.37 -12.53 -19.12
C GLY A 464 16.18 -12.36 -20.39
N ALA A 465 17.38 -12.92 -20.35
CA ALA A 465 18.35 -12.95 -21.44
C ALA A 465 18.13 -14.14 -22.39
N ASN A 466 17.29 -15.11 -22.04
CA ASN A 466 16.94 -16.26 -22.86
C ASN A 466 15.59 -16.85 -22.47
N ASP A 467 14.92 -17.50 -23.43
CA ASP A 467 13.57 -18.04 -23.27
C ASP A 467 13.51 -19.20 -22.27
N GLN A 468 14.58 -20.02 -22.20
CA GLN A 468 14.61 -21.21 -21.35
C GLN A 468 14.58 -20.81 -19.87
N ASP A 469 15.41 -19.87 -19.45
CA ASP A 469 15.42 -19.37 -18.08
C ASP A 469 14.14 -18.62 -17.73
N MET A 470 13.56 -17.87 -18.69
CA MET A 470 12.28 -17.19 -18.49
C MET A 470 11.13 -18.16 -18.23
N LEU A 471 11.01 -19.25 -19.03
CA LEU A 471 9.99 -20.28 -18.80
C LEU A 471 10.23 -21.03 -17.49
N ALA A 472 11.47 -21.43 -17.21
CA ALA A 472 11.81 -22.11 -15.97
C ALA A 472 11.48 -21.23 -14.74
N ALA A 473 11.71 -19.91 -14.84
CA ALA A 473 11.38 -18.95 -13.80
C ALA A 473 9.87 -18.84 -13.57
N ALA A 474 9.07 -18.79 -14.64
CA ALA A 474 7.62 -18.76 -14.55
C ALA A 474 7.05 -20.05 -13.92
N HIS A 475 7.59 -21.22 -14.26
CA HIS A 475 7.24 -22.49 -13.59
C HIS A 475 7.62 -22.51 -12.10
N GLU A 476 8.76 -21.91 -11.73
CA GLU A 476 9.18 -21.88 -10.33
C GLU A 476 8.21 -21.06 -9.47
N VAL A 477 7.74 -19.88 -9.92
CA VAL A 477 6.76 -19.10 -9.13
C VAL A 477 5.41 -19.79 -9.03
N GLU A 478 4.97 -20.54 -10.04
CA GLU A 478 3.78 -21.38 -9.92
C GLU A 478 3.99 -22.49 -8.88
N ARG A 479 5.13 -23.19 -8.91
CA ARG A 479 5.47 -24.24 -7.95
C ARG A 479 5.49 -23.73 -6.50
N MET A 480 5.85 -22.47 -6.29
CA MET A 480 5.83 -21.82 -4.97
C MET A 480 4.42 -21.36 -4.55
N GLY A 481 3.43 -21.38 -5.45
CA GLY A 481 2.10 -20.77 -5.23
C GLY A 481 2.11 -19.24 -5.33
N GLY A 482 3.11 -18.69 -6.03
CA GLY A 482 3.39 -17.27 -6.19
C GLY A 482 4.64 -16.82 -5.47
N GLY A 483 5.17 -15.68 -5.86
CA GLY A 483 6.38 -15.09 -5.29
C GLY A 483 7.33 -14.52 -6.33
N MET A 484 8.60 -14.46 -5.95
CA MET A 484 9.68 -13.93 -6.79
C MET A 484 10.81 -14.95 -6.90
N ALA A 485 11.49 -14.99 -8.04
CA ALA A 485 12.65 -15.86 -8.23
C ALA A 485 13.68 -15.29 -9.21
N VAL A 486 14.90 -15.81 -9.09
CA VAL A 486 16.05 -15.55 -9.96
C VAL A 486 16.56 -16.89 -10.44
N LEU A 487 16.68 -17.06 -11.76
CA LEU A 487 17.20 -18.29 -12.39
C LEU A 487 18.35 -17.99 -13.34
N ASP A 488 19.31 -18.90 -13.39
CA ASP A 488 20.43 -18.88 -14.35
C ASP A 488 20.74 -20.33 -14.81
N ASN A 489 20.80 -20.56 -16.11
CA ASN A 489 21.03 -21.88 -16.73
C ASN A 489 20.09 -22.97 -16.17
N GLY A 490 18.81 -22.66 -16.00
CA GLY A 490 17.79 -23.55 -15.47
C GLY A 490 17.88 -23.85 -13.97
N GLN A 491 18.79 -23.19 -13.25
CA GLN A 491 18.94 -23.35 -11.80
C GLN A 491 18.35 -22.16 -11.06
N VAL A 492 17.64 -22.44 -9.97
CA VAL A 492 17.13 -21.41 -9.06
C VAL A 492 18.28 -20.88 -8.22
N ILE A 493 18.63 -19.61 -8.40
CA ILE A 493 19.69 -18.93 -7.65
C ILE A 493 19.13 -18.29 -6.39
N GLY A 494 17.91 -17.75 -6.47
CA GLY A 494 17.21 -17.14 -5.34
C GLY A 494 15.70 -17.27 -5.51
N ARG A 495 14.96 -17.28 -4.38
CA ARG A 495 13.50 -17.33 -4.38
C ARG A 495 12.90 -16.77 -3.11
N LEU A 496 11.74 -16.13 -3.23
CA LEU A 496 10.91 -15.65 -2.14
C LEU A 496 9.47 -16.12 -2.39
N PRO A 497 8.99 -17.17 -1.69
CA PRO A 497 7.60 -17.61 -1.78
C PRO A 497 6.65 -16.58 -1.15
N LEU A 498 5.56 -16.26 -1.87
CA LEU A 498 4.46 -15.41 -1.43
C LEU A 498 3.13 -16.17 -1.56
N PRO A 499 2.87 -17.18 -0.69
CA PRO A 499 1.77 -18.11 -0.87
C PRO A 499 0.39 -17.52 -0.63
N ILE A 500 0.29 -16.31 -0.07
CA ILE A 500 -0.97 -15.61 0.14
C ILE A 500 -1.24 -14.76 -1.09
N ALA A 501 -2.11 -15.23 -1.95
CA ALA A 501 -2.50 -14.58 -3.22
C ALA A 501 -1.34 -14.37 -4.22
N GLY A 502 -0.15 -14.94 -3.99
CA GLY A 502 1.06 -14.60 -4.76
C GLY A 502 1.62 -13.21 -4.45
N LEU A 503 1.19 -12.59 -3.36
CA LEU A 503 1.51 -11.22 -2.96
C LEU A 503 2.16 -11.13 -1.59
N MET A 504 1.76 -11.98 -0.64
CA MET A 504 2.17 -11.88 0.76
C MET A 504 2.75 -13.20 1.27
N SER A 505 3.71 -13.08 2.18
CA SER A 505 4.39 -14.19 2.85
C SER A 505 3.69 -14.57 4.16
N ASP A 506 3.79 -15.84 4.53
CA ASP A 506 3.43 -16.35 5.85
C ASP A 506 4.62 -16.38 6.82
N LYS A 507 5.74 -15.77 6.45
CA LYS A 507 6.98 -15.75 7.22
C LYS A 507 7.18 -14.43 7.96
N PRO A 508 8.01 -14.43 9.02
CA PRO A 508 8.42 -13.21 9.71
C PRO A 508 9.08 -12.20 8.77
N ILE A 509 8.85 -10.91 9.02
CA ILE A 509 9.38 -9.80 8.21
C ILE A 509 10.90 -9.87 7.97
N ALA A 510 11.67 -10.33 8.97
CA ALA A 510 13.12 -10.48 8.84
C ALA A 510 13.50 -11.48 7.74
N MET A 511 12.75 -12.60 7.63
CA MET A 511 12.97 -13.60 6.59
C MET A 511 12.52 -13.10 5.21
N VAL A 512 11.42 -12.33 5.16
CA VAL A 512 10.95 -11.72 3.90
C VAL A 512 11.98 -10.72 3.39
N ARG A 513 12.51 -9.88 4.27
CA ARG A 513 13.56 -8.92 3.93
C ARG A 513 14.84 -9.63 3.45
N GLU A 514 15.31 -10.65 4.19
CA GLU A 514 16.48 -11.43 3.80
C GLU A 514 16.30 -12.06 2.42
N GLY A 515 15.12 -12.65 2.15
CA GLY A 515 14.80 -13.20 0.85
C GLY A 515 14.81 -12.15 -0.27
N LEU A 516 14.34 -10.93 -0.02
CA LEU A 516 14.42 -9.82 -0.98
C LEU A 516 15.87 -9.39 -1.23
N ASP A 517 16.66 -9.26 -0.15
CA ASP A 517 18.08 -8.90 -0.25
C ASP A 517 18.86 -9.94 -1.07
N ASP A 518 18.60 -11.23 -0.84
CA ASP A 518 19.20 -12.34 -1.60
C ASP A 518 18.80 -12.30 -3.09
N LEU A 519 17.53 -12.02 -3.39
CA LEU A 519 17.06 -11.88 -4.77
C LEU A 519 17.71 -10.72 -5.50
N VAL A 520 17.84 -9.56 -4.83
CA VAL A 520 18.51 -8.37 -5.40
C VAL A 520 20.00 -8.68 -5.63
N ALA A 521 20.66 -9.34 -4.69
CA ALA A 521 22.07 -9.74 -4.82
C ALA A 521 22.26 -10.70 -6.01
N ALA A 522 21.42 -11.73 -6.11
CA ALA A 522 21.45 -12.68 -7.23
C ALA A 522 21.24 -12.00 -8.60
N ALA A 523 20.28 -11.07 -8.68
CA ALA A 523 20.05 -10.30 -9.91
C ALA A 523 21.26 -9.43 -10.27
N LYS A 524 21.91 -8.80 -9.30
CA LYS A 524 23.14 -8.02 -9.51
C LYS A 524 24.32 -8.88 -9.99
N GLU A 525 24.48 -10.10 -9.47
CA GLU A 525 25.48 -11.06 -9.95
C GLU A 525 25.27 -11.47 -11.42
N MET A 526 24.03 -11.45 -11.87
CA MET A 526 23.68 -11.67 -13.29
C MET A 526 23.85 -10.41 -14.16
N GLY A 527 24.29 -9.28 -13.57
CA GLY A 527 24.57 -8.03 -14.28
C GLY A 527 23.48 -6.98 -14.18
N CYS A 528 22.44 -7.18 -13.37
CA CYS A 528 21.40 -6.17 -13.15
C CYS A 528 22.00 -4.88 -12.58
N THR A 529 21.61 -3.74 -13.16
CA THR A 529 22.11 -2.41 -12.78
C THR A 529 21.13 -1.63 -11.91
N LEU A 530 19.91 -2.12 -11.72
CA LEU A 530 18.87 -1.48 -10.91
C LEU A 530 19.14 -1.73 -9.42
N ASP A 531 18.84 -0.75 -8.60
CA ASP A 531 18.93 -0.89 -7.14
C ASP A 531 17.88 -1.87 -6.60
N ASN A 532 16.64 -1.77 -7.08
CA ASN A 532 15.56 -2.68 -6.76
C ASN A 532 14.89 -3.20 -8.05
N PRO A 533 15.41 -4.29 -8.65
CA PRO A 533 14.89 -4.81 -9.91
C PRO A 533 13.47 -5.36 -9.81
N PHE A 534 13.08 -5.93 -8.66
CA PHE A 534 11.74 -6.50 -8.48
C PHE A 534 10.68 -5.42 -8.32
N ALA A 535 10.95 -4.35 -7.58
CA ALA A 535 10.06 -3.19 -7.54
C ALA A 535 9.93 -2.53 -8.92
N THR A 536 11.02 -2.43 -9.69
CA THR A 536 10.94 -1.94 -11.07
C THR A 536 10.08 -2.87 -11.94
N LEU A 537 10.30 -4.18 -11.83
CA LEU A 537 9.59 -5.20 -12.62
C LEU A 537 8.07 -5.14 -12.36
N SER A 538 7.65 -4.92 -11.11
CA SER A 538 6.24 -4.93 -10.72
C SER A 538 5.41 -3.81 -11.40
N PHE A 539 6.02 -2.73 -11.85
CA PHE A 539 5.33 -1.64 -12.55
C PHE A 539 5.37 -1.72 -14.09
N MET A 540 6.01 -2.77 -14.66
CA MET A 540 6.14 -2.87 -16.13
C MET A 540 4.85 -3.32 -16.82
N ALA A 541 3.87 -3.81 -16.06
CA ALA A 541 2.54 -4.18 -16.56
C ALA A 541 1.45 -3.14 -16.26
N LEU A 542 1.72 -2.12 -15.46
CA LEU A 542 0.74 -1.16 -14.96
C LEU A 542 0.27 -0.19 -16.05
N THR A 543 -0.86 -0.50 -16.66
CA THR A 543 -1.38 0.19 -17.86
C THR A 543 -1.76 1.67 -17.68
N PRO A 544 -2.22 2.17 -16.54
CA PRO A 544 -2.47 3.60 -16.33
C PRO A 544 -1.23 4.50 -16.38
N ILE A 545 -0.04 3.93 -16.14
CA ILE A 545 1.20 4.70 -16.03
C ILE A 545 1.95 4.74 -17.38
N PRO A 546 2.29 5.95 -17.94
CA PRO A 546 2.97 6.09 -19.23
C PRO A 546 4.41 5.57 -19.23
N GLU A 547 5.03 5.34 -20.42
CA GLU A 547 4.46 5.49 -21.77
C GLU A 547 4.06 4.13 -22.38
N LEU A 548 4.90 3.07 -22.21
CA LEU A 548 4.75 1.76 -22.84
C LEU A 548 4.82 0.65 -21.79
N LYS A 549 3.84 -0.23 -21.77
CA LYS A 549 3.69 -1.32 -20.82
C LYS A 549 3.42 -2.64 -21.56
N LEU A 550 3.52 -3.76 -20.83
CA LEU A 550 3.15 -5.07 -21.37
C LEU A 550 2.11 -5.71 -20.48
N THR A 551 0.97 -6.12 -21.02
CA THR A 551 -0.03 -6.96 -20.32
C THR A 551 -0.04 -8.37 -20.90
N ASP A 552 -0.82 -9.27 -20.33
CA ASP A 552 -1.05 -10.61 -20.90
C ASP A 552 -1.75 -10.57 -22.27
N GLN A 553 -2.40 -9.43 -22.60
CA GLN A 553 -3.14 -9.23 -23.85
C GLN A 553 -2.31 -8.53 -24.94
N GLY A 554 -1.18 -7.90 -24.63
CA GLY A 554 -0.36 -7.23 -25.62
C GLY A 554 0.51 -6.09 -25.12
N LEU A 555 1.27 -5.52 -26.05
CA LEU A 555 2.07 -4.33 -25.83
C LEU A 555 1.17 -3.09 -25.83
N PHE A 556 1.13 -2.35 -24.72
CA PHE A 556 0.17 -1.29 -24.47
C PHE A 556 0.81 0.10 -24.43
N ASP A 557 0.34 0.97 -25.32
CA ASP A 557 0.69 2.40 -25.34
C ASP A 557 -0.24 3.16 -24.39
N SER A 558 0.24 3.43 -23.16
CA SER A 558 -0.54 4.09 -22.10
C SER A 558 -0.86 5.56 -22.41
N VAL A 559 -0.12 6.20 -23.32
CA VAL A 559 -0.37 7.60 -23.72
C VAL A 559 -1.59 7.67 -24.64
N ASN A 560 -1.66 6.72 -25.61
CA ASN A 560 -2.76 6.65 -26.58
C ASN A 560 -3.86 5.68 -26.16
N PHE A 561 -3.72 5.01 -25.04
CA PHE A 561 -4.65 4.07 -24.41
C PHE A 561 -5.11 2.96 -25.36
N LYS A 562 -4.14 2.28 -26.01
CA LYS A 562 -4.39 1.21 -26.99
C LYS A 562 -3.24 0.22 -27.10
N PHE A 563 -3.55 -0.97 -27.57
CA PHE A 563 -2.53 -1.94 -28.00
C PHE A 563 -1.80 -1.48 -29.26
N ILE A 564 -0.50 -1.77 -29.29
CA ILE A 564 0.34 -1.55 -30.47
C ILE A 564 1.12 -2.80 -30.84
N SER A 565 1.53 -2.91 -32.10
CA SER A 565 2.42 -3.99 -32.53
C SER A 565 3.83 -3.82 -31.93
N LEU A 566 4.49 -4.93 -31.65
CA LEU A 566 5.93 -4.93 -31.34
C LEU A 566 6.75 -4.39 -32.51
N PHE A 567 6.38 -4.74 -33.75
CA PHE A 567 7.06 -4.28 -34.95
C PHE A 567 6.42 -3.00 -35.50
N LEU A 568 7.27 -2.10 -36.02
CA LEU A 568 6.77 -0.96 -36.78
C LEU A 568 6.30 -1.41 -38.14
N ALA A 569 5.18 -0.83 -38.60
CA ALA A 569 4.76 -0.99 -39.99
C ALA A 569 5.87 -0.48 -40.91
N SER A 570 6.27 -1.29 -41.87
CA SER A 570 7.26 -0.98 -42.90
C SER A 570 6.80 0.13 -43.83
#